data_e52d3aaa058c478dd2a241866ec4503a
#
_entry.id   e52d3aaa058c478dd2a241866ec4503a
#
_cell.length_a   1.000
_cell.length_b   1.000
_cell.length_c   1.000
_cell.angle_alpha   90.00
_cell.angle_beta   90.00
_cell.angle_gamma   90.00
#
_symmetry.space_group_name_H-M   'P 1'
#
loop_
_entity.id
_entity.type
_entity.pdbx_description
1 polymer ?
#
loop_
_entity_poly.entity_id
_entity_poly.type
_entity_poly.pdbx_seq_one_letter_code
_entity_poly.pdbx_strand_id
1 'polypeptide(L)'
;MDLTTLLADPNARTILHERARALAGRDRSADVATGELTLRFTLGDEQYALPATAAREVLRFETVAPLPAVHPAILGLVNVRGRLLACLDLRPLLGLPATKPHPAMRLLIVSAAGIEAALLVEQVLSIQPEPITLHLTPAAVAGHSASWVRGVDDRLALHLDPEGLLCDPRLTATE
;
A
#
# COMPACT_ATOMS: atom_id res chain seq x y z
N MET A 1 -16.77 -24.47 -6.37
CA MET A 1 -16.75 -23.04 -6.71
C MET A 1 -15.59 -22.45 -5.93
N ASP A 2 -14.50 -22.14 -6.62
CA ASP A 2 -13.21 -21.79 -6.01
C ASP A 2 -13.22 -20.34 -5.54
N LEU A 3 -12.68 -20.08 -4.36
CA LEU A 3 -12.56 -18.72 -3.75
C LEU A 3 -11.85 -17.73 -4.68
N THR A 4 -10.96 -18.23 -5.54
CA THR A 4 -10.24 -17.42 -6.53
C THR A 4 -11.15 -16.83 -7.61
N THR A 5 -12.21 -17.54 -7.97
CA THR A 5 -13.20 -17.08 -8.96
C THR A 5 -14.17 -16.05 -8.38
N LEU A 6 -14.46 -16.14 -7.07
CA LEU A 6 -15.29 -15.17 -6.36
C LEU A 6 -14.59 -13.82 -6.17
N LEU A 7 -13.25 -13.81 -6.03
CA LEU A 7 -12.47 -12.60 -5.87
C LEU A 7 -12.20 -11.85 -7.19
N ALA A 8 -12.43 -12.51 -8.34
CA ALA A 8 -12.31 -11.90 -9.66
C ALA A 8 -13.58 -11.17 -10.13
N ASP A 9 -14.71 -11.37 -9.43
CA ASP A 9 -15.97 -10.71 -9.76
C ASP A 9 -16.09 -9.38 -8.98
N PRO A 10 -16.18 -8.22 -9.65
CA PRO A 10 -16.35 -6.92 -9.00
C PRO A 10 -17.61 -6.83 -8.13
N ASN A 11 -18.68 -7.54 -8.48
CA ASN A 11 -19.89 -7.59 -7.65
C ASN A 11 -19.68 -8.44 -6.38
N ALA A 12 -18.94 -9.54 -6.46
CA ALA A 12 -18.61 -10.36 -5.30
C ALA A 12 -17.69 -9.61 -4.34
N ARG A 13 -16.76 -8.80 -4.85
CA ARG A 13 -15.93 -7.90 -4.04
C ARG A 13 -16.79 -6.89 -3.28
N THR A 14 -17.75 -6.25 -3.93
CA THR A 14 -18.66 -5.29 -3.29
C THR A 14 -19.48 -5.96 -2.18
N ILE A 15 -20.02 -7.15 -2.44
CA ILE A 15 -20.81 -7.92 -1.45
C ILE A 15 -19.93 -8.39 -0.29
N LEU A 16 -18.68 -8.79 -0.53
CA LEU A 16 -17.72 -9.17 0.51
C LEU A 16 -17.31 -7.95 1.34
N HIS A 17 -17.13 -6.80 0.72
CA HIS A 17 -16.87 -5.53 1.41
C HIS A 17 -18.06 -5.09 2.28
N GLU A 18 -19.31 -5.22 1.78
CA GLU A 18 -20.52 -4.92 2.56
C GLU A 18 -20.70 -5.89 3.73
N ARG A 19 -20.43 -7.18 3.54
CA ARG A 19 -20.49 -8.19 4.61
C ARG A 19 -19.37 -8.04 5.63
N ALA A 20 -18.15 -7.70 5.18
CA ALA A 20 -17.04 -7.37 6.09
C ALA A 20 -17.37 -6.12 6.91
N ARG A 21 -18.03 -5.13 6.32
CA ARG A 21 -18.52 -3.93 7.00
C ARG A 21 -19.59 -4.24 8.04
N ALA A 22 -20.53 -5.15 7.73
CA ALA A 22 -21.59 -5.59 8.66
C ALA A 22 -21.05 -6.44 9.82
N LEU A 23 -19.98 -7.21 9.58
CA LEU A 23 -19.31 -8.02 10.60
C LEU A 23 -18.34 -7.20 11.47
N ALA A 24 -17.67 -6.20 10.89
CA ALA A 24 -16.81 -5.27 11.64
C ALA A 24 -17.59 -4.39 12.63
N GLY A 25 -18.90 -4.19 12.40
CA GLY A 25 -19.78 -3.47 13.35
C GLY A 25 -20.03 -4.19 14.67
N ARG A 26 -19.44 -5.37 14.89
CA ARG A 26 -19.71 -6.19 16.10
C ARG A 26 -18.51 -6.42 17.02
N ASP A 27 -17.27 -6.17 16.61
CA ASP A 27 -16.12 -6.38 17.50
C ASP A 27 -15.00 -5.36 17.30
N ARG A 28 -14.87 -4.53 18.35
CA ARG A 28 -13.71 -3.70 18.70
C ARG A 28 -13.20 -2.74 17.62
N SER A 29 -13.88 -1.62 17.51
CA SER A 29 -13.25 -0.36 17.11
C SER A 29 -12.12 -0.06 18.10
N ALA A 30 -10.87 -0.25 17.70
CA ALA A 30 -9.79 0.44 18.37
C ALA A 30 -9.93 1.92 17.98
N ASP A 31 -10.65 2.68 18.80
CA ASP A 31 -10.72 4.13 18.70
C ASP A 31 -9.31 4.69 18.84
N VAL A 32 -8.68 5.00 17.74
CA VAL A 32 -7.55 5.91 17.71
C VAL A 32 -8.00 7.16 16.96
N ALA A 33 -8.76 7.98 17.65
CA ALA A 33 -9.03 9.36 17.24
C ALA A 33 -7.75 10.18 17.46
N THR A 34 -6.77 9.99 16.60
CA THR A 34 -5.63 10.90 16.50
C THR A 34 -5.80 11.67 15.20
N GLY A 35 -5.85 12.99 15.27
CA GLY A 35 -5.84 13.89 14.10
C GLY A 35 -4.48 13.85 13.39
N GLU A 36 -3.99 12.65 13.07
CA GLU A 36 -2.73 12.42 12.39
C GLU A 36 -2.90 12.68 10.90
N LEU A 37 -1.98 13.45 10.33
CA LEU A 37 -1.94 13.71 8.91
C LEU A 37 -1.73 12.40 8.14
N THR A 38 -2.67 12.09 7.28
CA THR A 38 -2.65 10.87 6.46
C THR A 38 -2.52 11.22 4.99
N LEU A 39 -1.58 10.58 4.32
CA LEU A 39 -1.41 10.64 2.87
C LEU A 39 -2.15 9.45 2.24
N ARG A 40 -3.04 9.75 1.28
CA ARG A 40 -3.79 8.74 0.51
C ARG A 40 -3.28 8.65 -0.92
N PHE A 41 -3.21 7.44 -1.43
CA PHE A 41 -2.78 7.16 -2.80
C PHE A 41 -3.51 5.94 -3.37
N THR A 42 -3.36 5.69 -4.68
CA THR A 42 -3.98 4.55 -5.36
C THR A 42 -2.95 3.60 -5.93
N LEU A 43 -3.31 2.30 -5.90
CA LEU A 43 -2.67 1.22 -6.65
C LEU A 43 -3.77 0.46 -7.38
N GLY A 44 -3.85 0.63 -8.71
CA GLY A 44 -5.01 0.21 -9.48
C GLY A 44 -6.27 0.93 -9.01
N ASP A 45 -7.32 0.16 -8.75
CA ASP A 45 -8.61 0.67 -8.29
C ASP A 45 -8.72 0.75 -6.77
N GLU A 46 -7.68 0.39 -6.04
CA GLU A 46 -7.69 0.36 -4.59
C GLU A 46 -7.01 1.59 -3.98
N GLN A 47 -7.54 2.02 -2.83
CA GLN A 47 -6.99 3.15 -2.08
C GLN A 47 -6.16 2.66 -0.90
N TYR A 48 -5.05 3.32 -0.73
CA TYR A 48 -4.10 3.08 0.36
C TYR A 48 -3.80 4.37 1.10
N ALA A 49 -3.42 4.23 2.34
CA ALA A 49 -3.05 5.35 3.19
C ALA A 49 -1.82 5.03 4.04
N LEU A 50 -1.04 6.04 4.33
CA LEU A 50 0.07 5.95 5.28
C LEU A 50 0.20 7.27 6.05
N PRO A 51 0.83 7.26 7.23
CA PRO A 51 1.11 8.48 7.97
C PRO A 51 1.92 9.45 7.10
N ALA A 52 1.46 10.70 6.98
CA ALA A 52 2.16 11.70 6.18
C ALA A 52 3.57 12.01 6.69
N THR A 53 3.84 11.70 7.96
CA THR A 53 5.17 11.81 8.57
C THR A 53 6.21 10.89 7.92
N ALA A 54 5.77 9.78 7.33
CA ALA A 54 6.64 8.87 6.58
C ALA A 54 6.89 9.34 5.15
N ALA A 55 6.01 10.18 4.58
CA ALA A 55 6.15 10.72 3.23
C ALA A 55 7.15 11.88 3.23
N ARG A 56 8.08 11.88 2.29
CA ARG A 56 9.09 12.93 2.12
C ARG A 56 8.75 13.85 0.96
N GLU A 57 8.50 13.28 -0.20
CA GLU A 57 8.15 14.01 -1.41
C GLU A 57 7.41 13.12 -2.40
N VAL A 58 6.74 13.75 -3.36
CA VAL A 58 6.07 13.08 -4.48
C VAL A 58 6.67 13.60 -5.76
N LEU A 59 7.17 12.71 -6.60
CA LEU A 59 7.84 13.02 -7.85
C LEU A 59 7.10 12.36 -9.02
N ARG A 60 7.36 12.84 -10.23
CA ARG A 60 6.94 12.15 -11.44
C ARG A 60 7.81 10.91 -11.64
N PHE A 61 7.19 9.82 -12.07
CA PHE A 61 7.96 8.68 -12.54
C PHE A 61 8.55 8.99 -13.90
N GLU A 62 9.84 8.82 -14.06
CA GLU A 62 10.53 9.00 -15.33
C GLU A 62 11.10 7.66 -15.82
N THR A 63 12.01 7.09 -15.08
CA THR A 63 12.68 5.84 -15.44
C THR A 63 13.17 5.12 -14.18
N VAL A 64 13.35 3.82 -14.30
CA VAL A 64 13.93 2.95 -13.29
C VAL A 64 15.05 2.14 -13.91
N ALA A 65 16.18 2.03 -13.24
CA ALA A 65 17.28 1.14 -13.62
C ALA A 65 17.00 -0.24 -13.01
N PRO A 66 16.67 -1.26 -13.81
CA PRO A 66 16.31 -2.57 -13.28
C PRO A 66 17.48 -3.24 -12.58
N LEU A 67 17.19 -3.99 -11.53
CA LEU A 67 18.16 -4.84 -10.83
C LEU A 67 17.90 -6.31 -11.18
N PRO A 68 18.95 -7.10 -11.46
CA PRO A 68 18.80 -8.54 -11.66
C PRO A 68 18.58 -9.27 -10.32
N ALA A 69 17.90 -10.41 -10.37
CA ALA A 69 17.76 -11.35 -9.26
C ALA A 69 17.24 -10.73 -7.95
N VAL A 70 16.20 -9.88 -8.05
CA VAL A 70 15.52 -9.28 -6.89
C VAL A 70 14.05 -9.70 -6.86
N HIS A 71 13.44 -9.56 -5.69
CA HIS A 71 12.00 -9.82 -5.55
C HIS A 71 11.17 -8.96 -6.53
N PRO A 72 10.09 -9.48 -7.14
CA PRO A 72 9.26 -8.76 -8.12
C PRO A 72 8.71 -7.41 -7.65
N ALA A 73 8.61 -7.20 -6.34
CA ALA A 73 8.24 -5.90 -5.77
C ALA A 73 9.35 -4.85 -5.90
N ILE A 74 10.59 -5.24 -6.18
CA ILE A 74 11.70 -4.31 -6.39
C ILE A 74 11.87 -4.11 -7.90
N LEU A 75 11.40 -2.98 -8.41
CA LEU A 75 11.53 -2.66 -9.83
C LEU A 75 12.96 -2.33 -10.24
N GLY A 76 13.76 -1.83 -9.31
CA GLY A 76 15.12 -1.40 -9.57
C GLY A 76 15.51 -0.18 -8.75
N LEU A 77 16.39 0.66 -9.29
CA LEU A 77 16.85 1.90 -8.67
C LEU A 77 16.34 3.13 -9.43
N VAL A 78 15.98 4.16 -8.69
CA VAL A 78 15.66 5.49 -9.20
C VAL A 78 16.62 6.51 -8.63
N ASN A 79 16.97 7.50 -9.45
CA ASN A 79 17.80 8.62 -9.00
C ASN A 79 16.90 9.76 -8.52
N VAL A 80 16.98 10.05 -7.24
CA VAL A 80 16.25 11.16 -6.62
C VAL A 80 17.27 12.20 -6.17
N ARG A 81 17.44 13.25 -6.96
CA ARG A 81 18.38 14.37 -6.66
C ARG A 81 19.80 13.90 -6.32
N GLY A 82 20.33 12.96 -7.10
CA GLY A 82 21.66 12.40 -6.91
C GLY A 82 21.76 11.26 -5.89
N ARG A 83 20.65 10.88 -5.24
CA ARG A 83 20.58 9.72 -4.35
C ARG A 83 19.91 8.56 -5.08
N LEU A 84 20.48 7.38 -4.98
CA LEU A 84 19.89 6.16 -5.53
C LEU A 84 18.99 5.52 -4.48
N LEU A 85 17.71 5.38 -4.79
CA LEU A 85 16.72 4.75 -3.93
C LEU A 85 16.15 3.51 -4.62
N ALA A 86 15.82 2.48 -3.83
CA ALA A 86 15.05 1.35 -4.32
C ALA A 86 13.65 1.82 -4.74
N CYS A 87 13.24 1.43 -5.96
CA CYS A 87 11.89 1.65 -6.46
C CYS A 87 11.06 0.40 -6.21
N LEU A 88 10.01 0.54 -5.43
CA LEU A 88 9.15 -0.55 -4.99
C LEU A 88 7.77 -0.45 -5.66
N ASP A 89 7.30 -1.57 -6.16
CA ASP A 89 5.91 -1.79 -6.54
C ASP A 89 5.26 -2.71 -5.49
N LEU A 90 4.27 -2.21 -4.77
CA LEU A 90 3.62 -2.99 -3.72
C LEU A 90 2.63 -4.02 -4.26
N ARG A 91 2.25 -3.97 -5.55
CA ARG A 91 1.27 -4.87 -6.14
C ARG A 91 1.60 -6.35 -5.95
N PRO A 92 2.84 -6.81 -6.20
CA PRO A 92 3.20 -8.21 -5.95
C PRO A 92 3.06 -8.63 -4.49
N LEU A 93 3.29 -7.71 -3.56
CA LEU A 93 3.16 -7.97 -2.12
C LEU A 93 1.70 -8.00 -1.66
N LEU A 94 0.83 -7.28 -2.36
CA LEU A 94 -0.59 -7.15 -2.06
C LEU A 94 -1.47 -8.10 -2.89
N GLY A 95 -0.88 -8.90 -3.78
CA GLY A 95 -1.62 -9.79 -4.66
C GLY A 95 -2.44 -9.07 -5.73
N LEU A 96 -2.07 -7.83 -6.05
CA LEU A 96 -2.70 -7.05 -7.11
C LEU A 96 -2.14 -7.42 -8.49
N PRO A 97 -2.91 -7.19 -9.58
CA PRO A 97 -2.41 -7.37 -10.93
C PRO A 97 -1.20 -6.50 -11.22
N ALA A 98 -0.22 -7.09 -11.90
CA ALA A 98 0.96 -6.36 -12.33
C ALA A 98 0.59 -5.28 -13.36
N THR A 99 1.19 -4.11 -13.23
CA THR A 99 1.03 -2.98 -14.16
C THR A 99 2.39 -2.53 -14.60
N LYS A 100 2.53 -2.23 -15.90
CA LYS A 100 3.79 -1.68 -16.41
C LYS A 100 3.94 -0.22 -15.95
N PRO A 101 5.11 0.16 -15.41
CA PRO A 101 5.38 1.55 -15.09
C PRO A 101 5.19 2.46 -16.30
N HIS A 102 4.55 3.62 -16.08
CA HIS A 102 4.32 4.60 -17.17
C HIS A 102 4.39 6.05 -16.62
N PRO A 103 4.65 7.05 -17.48
CA PRO A 103 4.94 8.43 -17.02
C PRO A 103 3.83 9.14 -16.26
N ALA A 104 2.58 8.65 -16.32
CA ALA A 104 1.48 9.22 -15.53
C ALA A 104 1.56 8.84 -14.04
N MET A 105 2.31 7.79 -13.70
CA MET A 105 2.53 7.35 -12.32
C MET A 105 3.39 8.33 -11.53
N ARG A 106 3.43 8.14 -10.23
CA ARG A 106 4.19 8.94 -9.28
C ARG A 106 5.12 8.08 -8.46
N LEU A 107 6.23 8.68 -8.06
CA LEU A 107 7.12 8.14 -7.03
C LEU A 107 6.79 8.83 -5.72
N LEU A 108 6.28 8.09 -4.78
CA LEU A 108 6.09 8.53 -3.41
C LEU A 108 7.32 8.13 -2.59
N ILE A 109 8.15 9.10 -2.24
CA ILE A 109 9.34 8.84 -1.43
C ILE A 109 8.92 8.70 0.02
N VAL A 110 9.21 7.55 0.61
CA VAL A 110 8.87 7.21 1.99
C VAL A 110 10.13 6.90 2.80
N SER A 111 10.06 7.20 4.08
CA SER A 111 11.16 6.95 5.01
C SER A 111 10.61 6.49 6.35
N ALA A 112 11.08 5.34 6.83
CA ALA A 112 10.80 4.81 8.16
C ALA A 112 11.96 3.91 8.61
N ALA A 113 12.16 3.78 9.91
CA ALA A 113 13.22 2.94 10.51
C ALA A 113 14.62 3.16 9.92
N GLY A 114 14.93 4.39 9.48
CA GLY A 114 16.24 4.72 8.85
C GLY A 114 16.38 4.24 7.41
N ILE A 115 15.34 3.64 6.83
CA ILE A 115 15.30 3.20 5.44
C ILE A 115 14.50 4.22 4.61
N GLU A 116 14.97 4.50 3.40
CA GLU A 116 14.27 5.36 2.45
C GLU A 116 14.09 4.62 1.13
N ALA A 117 12.88 4.67 0.57
CA ALA A 117 12.53 4.03 -0.69
C ALA A 117 11.53 4.87 -1.49
N ALA A 118 11.40 4.59 -2.78
CA ALA A 118 10.44 5.19 -3.67
C ALA A 118 9.32 4.17 -3.98
N LEU A 119 8.09 4.45 -3.56
CA LEU A 119 6.93 3.64 -3.91
C LEU A 119 6.36 4.12 -5.25
N LEU A 120 6.18 3.20 -6.19
CA LEU A 120 5.51 3.48 -7.46
C LEU A 120 3.98 3.40 -7.26
N VAL A 121 3.30 4.52 -7.41
CA VAL A 121 1.85 4.65 -7.21
C VAL A 121 1.18 5.29 -8.44
N GLU A 122 -0.10 5.03 -8.68
CA GLU A 122 -0.84 5.69 -9.75
C GLU A 122 -1.02 7.16 -9.47
N GLN A 123 -1.61 7.47 -8.32
CA GLN A 123 -1.94 8.84 -7.95
C GLN A 123 -1.78 9.04 -6.44
N VAL A 124 -1.38 10.23 -6.06
CA VAL A 124 -1.51 10.72 -4.69
C VAL A 124 -2.77 11.56 -4.63
N LEU A 125 -3.72 11.19 -3.78
CA LEU A 125 -5.05 11.77 -3.73
C LEU A 125 -5.12 12.99 -2.81
N SER A 126 -4.66 12.83 -1.57
CA SER A 126 -4.78 13.87 -0.56
C SER A 126 -3.79 13.68 0.59
N ILE A 127 -3.51 14.78 1.28
CA ILE A 127 -2.89 14.79 2.61
C ILE A 127 -3.83 15.57 3.51
N GLN A 128 -4.45 14.93 4.47
CA GLN A 128 -5.44 15.55 5.34
C GLN A 128 -5.31 15.06 6.79
N PRO A 129 -5.55 15.94 7.78
CA PRO A 129 -5.79 15.50 9.14
C PRO A 129 -7.18 14.88 9.20
N GLU A 130 -7.27 13.59 9.46
CA GLU A 130 -8.55 12.91 9.62
C GLU A 130 -8.57 12.13 10.93
N PRO A 131 -9.69 12.16 11.67
CA PRO A 131 -9.93 11.13 12.67
C PRO A 131 -10.08 9.81 11.93
N ILE A 132 -9.19 8.86 12.21
CA ILE A 132 -9.15 7.58 11.52
C ILE A 132 -9.68 6.51 12.45
N THR A 133 -10.83 5.95 12.11
CA THR A 133 -11.31 4.71 12.72
C THR A 133 -10.85 3.56 11.82
N LEU A 134 -9.96 2.72 12.33
CA LEU A 134 -9.48 1.55 11.60
C LEU A 134 -10.28 0.32 12.02
N HIS A 135 -10.82 -0.37 11.03
CA HIS A 135 -11.41 -1.68 11.20
C HIS A 135 -10.34 -2.74 10.91
N LEU A 136 -10.23 -3.72 11.81
CA LEU A 136 -9.33 -4.84 11.58
C LEU A 136 -9.82 -5.65 10.38
N THR A 137 -9.00 -5.77 9.35
CA THR A 137 -9.27 -6.69 8.25
C THR A 137 -9.03 -8.11 8.75
N PRO A 138 -10.01 -9.03 8.67
CA PRO A 138 -9.71 -10.45 8.83
C PRO A 138 -8.58 -10.81 7.85
N ALA A 139 -7.55 -11.50 8.33
CA ALA A 139 -6.38 -11.88 7.51
C ALA A 139 -6.74 -12.65 6.22
N ALA A 140 -7.94 -13.21 6.16
CA ALA A 140 -8.50 -13.89 4.99
C ALA A 140 -8.97 -12.93 3.87
N VAL A 141 -9.21 -11.64 4.16
CA VAL A 141 -9.62 -10.65 3.14
C VAL A 141 -8.40 -10.03 2.47
N ALA A 142 -7.33 -9.91 3.20
CA ALA A 142 -6.05 -9.49 2.67
C ALA A 142 -5.30 -10.68 2.08
N GLY A 143 -5.78 -11.34 1.06
CA GLY A 143 -5.26 -12.55 0.40
C GLY A 143 -3.74 -12.84 0.44
N HIS A 144 -2.98 -12.00 1.11
CA HIS A 144 -1.59 -12.15 1.50
C HIS A 144 -1.39 -11.39 2.81
N SER A 145 -0.89 -12.07 3.79
CA SER A 145 -0.57 -11.54 5.12
C SER A 145 0.59 -10.53 5.05
N ALA A 146 0.32 -9.37 4.54
CA ALA A 146 1.22 -8.25 4.74
C ALA A 146 1.02 -7.80 6.20
N SER A 147 1.92 -8.20 7.07
CA SER A 147 1.90 -7.86 8.50
C SER A 147 1.91 -6.35 8.77
N TRP A 148 2.24 -5.57 7.74
CA TRP A 148 2.29 -4.12 7.76
C TRP A 148 0.97 -3.45 7.31
N VAL A 149 -0.11 -4.20 7.04
CA VAL A 149 -1.45 -3.64 6.86
C VAL A 149 -2.10 -3.50 8.22
N ARG A 150 -2.37 -2.26 8.65
CA ARG A 150 -2.92 -1.95 9.98
C ARG A 150 -4.44 -2.12 10.06
N GLY A 151 -5.14 -1.94 8.95
CA GLY A 151 -6.59 -2.03 8.88
C GLY A 151 -7.15 -1.25 7.70
N VAL A 152 -8.47 -1.20 7.61
CA VAL A 152 -9.21 -0.45 6.60
C VAL A 152 -10.04 0.64 7.28
N ASP A 153 -10.10 1.82 6.69
CA ASP A 153 -10.94 2.90 7.21
C ASP A 153 -12.36 2.90 6.60
N ASP A 154 -13.21 3.83 7.07
CA ASP A 154 -14.60 3.96 6.61
C ASP A 154 -14.72 4.32 5.12
N ARG A 155 -13.66 4.80 4.49
CA ARG A 155 -13.57 5.09 3.05
C ARG A 155 -12.96 3.96 2.25
N LEU A 156 -12.77 2.80 2.88
CA LEU A 156 -12.19 1.60 2.28
C LEU A 156 -10.71 1.75 1.85
N ALA A 157 -9.97 2.70 2.42
CA ALA A 157 -8.54 2.76 2.22
C ALA A 157 -7.81 1.85 3.22
N LEU A 158 -6.86 1.08 2.71
CA LEU A 158 -5.99 0.22 3.50
C LEU A 158 -4.85 1.05 4.09
N HIS A 159 -4.79 1.08 5.42
CA HIS A 159 -3.74 1.81 6.14
C HIS A 159 -2.50 0.95 6.31
N LEU A 160 -1.37 1.49 5.87
CA LEU A 160 -0.09 0.80 5.86
C LEU A 160 0.80 1.30 7.01
N ASP A 161 1.53 0.37 7.61
CA ASP A 161 2.64 0.67 8.51
C ASP A 161 3.93 0.82 7.69
N PRO A 162 4.48 2.03 7.55
CA PRO A 162 5.66 2.25 6.72
C PRO A 162 6.91 1.57 7.26
N GLU A 163 7.05 1.40 8.57
CA GLU A 163 8.17 0.69 9.17
C GLU A 163 8.10 -0.80 8.85
N GLY A 164 6.96 -1.43 9.11
CA GLY A 164 6.75 -2.84 8.79
C GLY A 164 6.90 -3.11 7.29
N LEU A 165 6.44 -2.18 6.44
CA LEU A 165 6.59 -2.28 4.98
C LEU A 165 8.06 -2.26 4.55
N LEU A 166 8.83 -1.26 4.98
CA LEU A 166 10.21 -1.10 4.55
C LEU A 166 11.15 -2.15 5.16
N CYS A 167 10.76 -2.76 6.27
CA CYS A 167 11.47 -3.87 6.91
C CYS A 167 10.94 -5.26 6.48
N ASP A 168 10.07 -5.36 5.48
CA ASP A 168 9.54 -6.64 5.01
C ASP A 168 10.70 -7.54 4.52
N PRO A 169 10.85 -8.76 5.07
CA PRO A 169 11.95 -9.67 4.70
C PRO A 169 12.01 -9.98 3.20
N ARG A 170 10.87 -9.95 2.50
CA ARG A 170 10.80 -10.18 1.05
C ARG A 170 11.49 -9.09 0.25
N LEU A 171 11.64 -7.88 0.79
CA LEU A 171 12.35 -6.78 0.15
C LEU A 171 13.86 -6.80 0.42
N THR A 172 14.31 -7.57 1.40
CA THR A 172 15.73 -7.63 1.80
C THR A 172 16.40 -8.94 1.40
N ALA A 173 15.62 -9.99 1.09
CA ALA A 173 16.17 -11.26 0.66
C ALA A 173 16.65 -11.17 -0.80
N THR A 174 17.95 -11.36 -1.01
CA THR A 174 18.54 -11.68 -2.32
C THR A 174 18.42 -13.20 -2.49
N GLU A 175 17.68 -13.65 -3.51
CA GLU A 175 17.73 -15.06 -3.92
C GLU A 175 19.07 -15.41 -4.58
#